data_a46d36fbf89495a4a959cc0aedb78caf
#
_entry.id   a46d36fbf89495a4a959cc0aedb78caf
#
_cell.length_a   1.000
_cell.length_b   1.000
_cell.length_c   1.000
_cell.angle_alpha   90.00
_cell.angle_beta   90.00
_cell.angle_gamma   90.00
#
_symmetry.space_group_name_H-M   'P 1'
#
loop_
_entity.id
_entity.type
_entity.pdbx_description
1 polymer ?
#
loop_
_entity_poly.entity_id
_entity_poly.type
_entity_poly.pdbx_seq_one_letter_code
_entity_poly.pdbx_strand_id
1 'polypeptide(L)'
;MKRYVEKVFHGREDFDQEEKARFGELCSGQNGRGREWFARYVSAQRCHSKRVSEATFYRLVQSFAVVLFECYQVDDHSPAKNLMTMCFTYYYHGKVQLSPSELLDRGAPPASPDQYLNRANSWLSGKKGAAERLLKNSSKTDVKGFFGGLETKLRSSMAPKTEDGDSPPETKATLTGCEAARDQKVEKVYLYTHLRQQPIWHSLRFWNAAFFDAVHCERKKRSPPTREKWCHMTQEEKDDSYRTDENIAFGQLGTFTHNMLAFGLSQKLCRDFLKKQAVIGSLNEEQYKLLTEHIETMAAAH
;
A
#
# COMPACT_ATOMS: atom_id res chain seq x y z
N MET A 1 -17.55 -15.61 -9.07
CA MET A 1 -16.43 -14.71 -8.74
C MET A 1 -15.15 -15.02 -9.53
N LYS A 2 -14.61 -16.25 -9.53
CA LYS A 2 -13.35 -16.58 -10.25
C LYS A 2 -13.39 -16.13 -11.71
N ARG A 3 -14.40 -16.56 -12.48
CA ARG A 3 -14.59 -16.16 -13.90
C ARG A 3 -14.66 -14.63 -14.08
N TYR A 4 -15.30 -13.92 -13.15
CA TYR A 4 -15.37 -12.47 -13.20
C TYR A 4 -13.96 -11.84 -13.10
N VAL A 5 -13.17 -12.27 -12.11
CA VAL A 5 -11.79 -11.76 -11.95
C VAL A 5 -10.91 -12.14 -13.15
N GLU A 6 -11.05 -13.35 -13.68
CA GLU A 6 -10.35 -13.75 -14.92
C GLU A 6 -10.72 -12.82 -16.08
N LYS A 7 -11.99 -12.46 -16.25
CA LYS A 7 -12.43 -11.50 -17.28
C LYS A 7 -11.90 -10.09 -17.01
N VAL A 8 -11.80 -9.64 -15.73
CA VAL A 8 -11.16 -8.36 -15.39
C VAL A 8 -9.74 -8.28 -15.94
N PHE A 9 -8.93 -9.34 -15.75
CA PHE A 9 -7.50 -9.32 -16.10
C PHE A 9 -7.24 -9.68 -17.58
N HIS A 10 -8.00 -10.57 -18.14
CA HIS A 10 -7.74 -11.19 -19.45
C HIS A 10 -8.83 -10.98 -20.49
N GLY A 11 -9.98 -10.40 -20.09
CA GLY A 11 -11.08 -10.14 -21.02
C GLY A 11 -10.71 -9.12 -22.09
N ARG A 12 -11.13 -9.37 -23.33
CA ARG A 12 -10.97 -8.44 -24.45
C ARG A 12 -12.10 -7.41 -24.52
N GLU A 13 -13.29 -7.79 -24.03
CA GLU A 13 -14.50 -6.99 -24.04
C GLU A 13 -14.82 -6.47 -22.64
N ASP A 14 -15.51 -5.34 -22.57
CA ASP A 14 -16.02 -4.81 -21.32
C ASP A 14 -17.19 -5.65 -20.79
N PHE A 15 -17.51 -5.47 -19.52
CA PHE A 15 -18.65 -6.14 -18.90
C PHE A 15 -19.97 -5.54 -19.40
N ASP A 16 -20.90 -6.41 -19.78
CA ASP A 16 -22.26 -6.02 -20.02
C ASP A 16 -23.04 -5.69 -18.71
N GLN A 17 -24.26 -5.20 -18.85
CA GLN A 17 -25.05 -4.78 -17.69
C GLN A 17 -25.47 -5.97 -16.80
N GLU A 18 -25.72 -7.12 -17.38
CA GLU A 18 -26.11 -8.33 -16.62
C GLU A 18 -24.92 -8.84 -15.78
N GLU A 19 -23.73 -8.87 -16.35
CA GLU A 19 -22.50 -9.26 -15.64
C GLU A 19 -22.20 -8.30 -14.47
N LYS A 20 -22.39 -6.99 -14.68
CA LYS A 20 -22.23 -5.96 -13.63
C LYS A 20 -23.26 -6.13 -12.53
N ALA A 21 -24.52 -6.34 -12.88
CA ALA A 21 -25.60 -6.57 -11.91
C ALA A 21 -25.33 -7.83 -11.08
N ARG A 22 -24.98 -8.94 -11.75
CA ARG A 22 -24.64 -10.20 -11.07
C ARG A 22 -23.43 -10.07 -10.16
N PHE A 23 -22.41 -9.28 -10.54
CA PHE A 23 -21.28 -8.99 -9.69
C PHE A 23 -21.70 -8.18 -8.46
N GLY A 24 -22.54 -7.16 -8.64
CA GLY A 24 -23.11 -6.37 -7.55
C GLY A 24 -23.88 -7.25 -6.56
N GLU A 25 -24.75 -8.13 -7.04
CA GLU A 25 -25.50 -9.08 -6.22
C GLU A 25 -24.60 -10.02 -5.41
N LEU A 26 -23.53 -10.54 -6.02
CA LEU A 26 -22.56 -11.38 -5.33
C LEU A 26 -21.80 -10.65 -4.23
N CYS A 27 -21.65 -9.32 -4.36
CA CYS A 27 -20.93 -8.49 -3.39
C CYS A 27 -21.85 -7.87 -2.35
N SER A 28 -23.15 -7.77 -2.62
CA SER A 28 -24.15 -7.20 -1.70
C SER A 28 -24.48 -8.14 -0.55
N GLY A 29 -25.13 -7.57 0.47
CA GLY A 29 -25.67 -8.31 1.60
C GLY A 29 -24.65 -8.71 2.68
N GLN A 30 -25.17 -9.23 3.78
CA GLN A 30 -24.38 -9.51 4.98
C GLN A 30 -23.44 -10.72 4.86
N ASN A 31 -23.73 -11.67 3.99
CA ASN A 31 -22.93 -12.89 3.85
C ASN A 31 -21.55 -12.71 3.23
N GLY A 32 -21.20 -11.53 2.75
CA GLY A 32 -19.86 -11.06 2.38
C GLY A 32 -18.95 -11.92 1.52
N ARG A 33 -19.37 -13.16 1.20
CA ARG A 33 -18.50 -14.13 0.51
C ARG A 33 -18.01 -13.64 -0.85
N GLY A 34 -18.84 -12.90 -1.58
CA GLY A 34 -18.46 -12.32 -2.86
C GLY A 34 -17.30 -11.32 -2.72
N ARG A 35 -17.37 -10.43 -1.74
CA ARG A 35 -16.34 -9.43 -1.44
C ARG A 35 -15.02 -10.07 -1.05
N GLU A 36 -15.08 -11.07 -0.17
CA GLU A 36 -13.90 -11.81 0.28
C GLU A 36 -13.25 -12.59 -0.87
N TRP A 37 -14.03 -13.32 -1.67
CA TRP A 37 -13.50 -14.04 -2.82
C TRP A 37 -12.93 -13.11 -3.89
N PHE A 38 -13.56 -11.96 -4.13
CA PHE A 38 -13.02 -10.96 -5.03
C PHE A 38 -11.62 -10.51 -4.56
N ALA A 39 -11.52 -10.06 -3.29
CA ALA A 39 -10.25 -9.62 -2.73
C ALA A 39 -9.17 -10.71 -2.80
N ARG A 40 -9.51 -11.97 -2.52
CA ARG A 40 -8.59 -13.11 -2.61
C ARG A 40 -8.10 -13.38 -4.03
N TYR A 41 -9.02 -13.44 -5.00
CA TYR A 41 -8.64 -13.70 -6.39
C TYR A 41 -7.82 -12.56 -7.00
N VAL A 42 -8.19 -11.32 -6.75
CA VAL A 42 -7.40 -10.17 -7.18
C VAL A 42 -6.03 -10.16 -6.50
N SER A 43 -5.96 -10.48 -5.21
CA SER A 43 -4.68 -10.61 -4.51
C SER A 43 -3.78 -11.70 -5.10
N ALA A 44 -4.34 -12.81 -5.56
CA ALA A 44 -3.58 -13.88 -6.20
C ALA A 44 -2.96 -13.42 -7.53
N GLN A 45 -3.67 -12.62 -8.32
CA GLN A 45 -3.18 -12.12 -9.61
C GLN A 45 -1.93 -11.24 -9.50
N ARG A 46 -1.70 -10.57 -8.37
CA ARG A 46 -0.50 -9.74 -8.15
C ARG A 46 0.82 -10.53 -8.24
N CYS A 47 0.77 -11.86 -8.07
CA CYS A 47 1.93 -12.73 -8.20
C CYS A 47 2.41 -12.83 -9.66
N HIS A 48 1.51 -12.61 -10.63
CA HIS A 48 1.82 -12.66 -12.06
C HIS A 48 2.30 -11.30 -12.57
N SER A 49 1.56 -10.24 -12.30
CA SER A 49 1.94 -8.88 -12.69
C SER A 49 1.28 -7.83 -11.80
N LYS A 50 2.02 -6.76 -11.52
CA LYS A 50 1.50 -5.55 -10.87
C LYS A 50 1.15 -4.48 -11.90
N ARG A 51 1.85 -4.49 -13.04
CA ARG A 51 1.54 -3.65 -14.19
C ARG A 51 0.39 -4.30 -14.97
N VAL A 52 -0.64 -3.53 -15.24
CA VAL A 52 -1.81 -3.97 -15.99
C VAL A 52 -2.03 -3.08 -17.22
N SER A 53 -2.83 -3.54 -18.18
CA SER A 53 -3.27 -2.68 -19.27
C SER A 53 -4.22 -1.60 -18.76
N GLU A 54 -4.34 -0.50 -19.47
CA GLU A 54 -5.27 0.57 -19.13
C GLU A 54 -6.72 0.07 -19.01
N ALA A 55 -7.16 -0.78 -19.93
CA ALA A 55 -8.50 -1.39 -19.86
C ALA A 55 -8.69 -2.25 -18.62
N THR A 56 -7.70 -3.07 -18.26
CA THR A 56 -7.73 -3.86 -17.02
C THR A 56 -7.73 -2.95 -15.78
N PHE A 57 -6.97 -1.86 -15.83
CA PHE A 57 -6.90 -0.88 -14.73
C PHE A 57 -8.28 -0.28 -14.44
N TYR A 58 -9.00 0.20 -15.47
CA TYR A 58 -10.32 0.78 -15.26
C TYR A 58 -11.37 -0.26 -14.85
N ARG A 59 -11.27 -1.51 -15.33
CA ARG A 59 -12.13 -2.61 -14.82
C ARG A 59 -11.86 -2.89 -13.35
N LEU A 60 -10.60 -2.83 -12.91
CA LEU A 60 -10.24 -2.95 -11.49
C LEU A 60 -10.79 -1.78 -10.69
N VAL A 61 -10.65 -0.53 -11.16
CA VAL A 61 -11.23 0.66 -10.50
C VAL A 61 -12.73 0.47 -10.26
N GLN A 62 -13.48 0.12 -11.31
CA GLN A 62 -14.93 -0.09 -11.21
C GLN A 62 -15.28 -1.21 -10.23
N SER A 63 -14.60 -2.36 -10.33
CA SER A 63 -14.86 -3.50 -9.47
C SER A 63 -14.52 -3.21 -8.00
N PHE A 64 -13.39 -2.53 -7.75
CA PHE A 64 -12.99 -2.10 -6.41
C PHE A 64 -14.00 -1.12 -5.82
N ALA A 65 -14.47 -0.15 -6.61
CA ALA A 65 -15.45 0.83 -6.15
C ALA A 65 -16.72 0.15 -5.65
N VAL A 66 -17.23 -0.83 -6.39
CA VAL A 66 -18.42 -1.61 -5.98
C VAL A 66 -18.15 -2.36 -4.67
N VAL A 67 -17.04 -3.11 -4.60
CA VAL A 67 -16.75 -3.92 -3.41
C VAL A 67 -16.49 -3.05 -2.18
N LEU A 68 -15.76 -1.94 -2.33
CA LEU A 68 -15.47 -1.02 -1.22
C LEU A 68 -16.74 -0.33 -0.72
N PHE A 69 -17.64 0.03 -1.63
CA PHE A 69 -18.95 0.59 -1.27
C PHE A 69 -19.78 -0.42 -0.48
N GLU A 70 -19.89 -1.66 -0.95
CA GLU A 70 -20.59 -2.72 -0.24
C GLU A 70 -19.96 -3.03 1.13
N CYS A 71 -18.63 -3.02 1.22
CA CYS A 71 -17.92 -3.15 2.49
C CYS A 71 -18.32 -2.03 3.48
N TYR A 72 -18.44 -0.79 2.96
CA TYR A 72 -18.85 0.36 3.77
C TYR A 72 -20.29 0.22 4.28
N GLN A 73 -21.22 -0.24 3.43
CA GLN A 73 -22.64 -0.38 3.78
C GLN A 73 -22.88 -1.37 4.93
N VAL A 74 -22.05 -2.41 5.03
CA VAL A 74 -22.25 -3.48 6.02
C VAL A 74 -21.13 -3.58 7.07
N ASP A 75 -20.28 -2.57 7.17
CA ASP A 75 -19.11 -2.55 8.08
C ASP A 75 -18.16 -3.76 7.90
N ASP A 76 -18.04 -4.31 6.69
CA ASP A 76 -17.17 -5.46 6.40
C ASP A 76 -15.75 -5.01 6.07
N HIS A 77 -14.90 -4.90 7.09
CA HIS A 77 -13.58 -4.28 6.97
C HIS A 77 -12.50 -5.22 6.40
N SER A 78 -12.66 -6.54 6.47
CA SER A 78 -11.62 -7.51 6.08
C SER A 78 -11.32 -7.49 4.58
N PRO A 79 -12.29 -7.60 3.66
CA PRO A 79 -12.03 -7.46 2.23
C PRO A 79 -11.49 -6.07 1.87
N ALA A 80 -12.03 -5.00 2.48
CA ALA A 80 -11.59 -3.64 2.22
C ALA A 80 -10.11 -3.41 2.59
N LYS A 81 -9.64 -3.97 3.71
CA LYS A 81 -8.21 -3.92 4.09
C LYS A 81 -7.32 -4.58 3.04
N ASN A 82 -7.73 -5.73 2.53
CA ASN A 82 -6.98 -6.41 1.48
C ASN A 82 -6.96 -5.59 0.18
N LEU A 83 -8.09 -5.00 -0.20
CA LEU A 83 -8.17 -4.12 -1.37
C LEU A 83 -7.36 -2.83 -1.17
N MET A 84 -7.33 -2.25 0.02
CA MET A 84 -6.49 -1.10 0.35
C MET A 84 -5.02 -1.33 -0.03
N THR A 85 -4.45 -2.46 0.37
CA THR A 85 -3.07 -2.82 0.00
C THR A 85 -2.89 -2.93 -1.51
N MET A 86 -3.89 -3.44 -2.23
CA MET A 86 -3.84 -3.61 -3.68
C MET A 86 -4.03 -2.30 -4.43
N CYS A 87 -4.67 -1.29 -3.83
CA CYS A 87 -4.74 0.07 -4.38
C CYS A 87 -3.36 0.69 -4.63
N PHE A 88 -2.36 0.33 -3.82
CA PHE A 88 -0.96 0.75 -3.98
C PHE A 88 -0.10 -0.27 -4.76
N THR A 89 -0.70 -1.34 -5.25
CA THR A 89 0.03 -2.41 -5.94
C THR A 89 -0.17 -2.37 -7.45
N TYR A 90 -1.42 -2.26 -7.90
CA TYR A 90 -1.75 -2.28 -9.33
C TYR A 90 -1.62 -0.89 -9.94
N TYR A 91 -0.95 -0.83 -11.09
CA TYR A 91 -0.74 0.40 -11.84
C TYR A 91 -0.73 0.14 -13.36
N TYR A 92 -1.00 1.18 -14.12
CA TYR A 92 -0.70 1.21 -15.54
C TYR A 92 0.20 2.40 -15.88
N HIS A 93 0.80 2.38 -17.04
CA HIS A 93 1.61 3.49 -17.52
C HIS A 93 0.71 4.44 -18.33
N GLY A 94 0.33 5.54 -17.69
CA GLY A 94 -0.40 6.63 -18.34
C GLY A 94 0.52 7.54 -19.15
N LYS A 95 0.01 8.08 -20.25
CA LYS A 95 0.67 9.19 -20.96
C LYS A 95 0.27 10.47 -20.27
N VAL A 96 1.23 11.18 -19.70
CA VAL A 96 0.98 12.52 -19.17
C VAL A 96 0.82 13.47 -20.34
N GLN A 97 -0.41 13.93 -20.59
CA GLN A 97 -0.63 15.11 -21.42
C GLN A 97 -0.37 16.32 -20.52
N LEU A 98 0.81 16.89 -20.64
CA LEU A 98 1.11 18.18 -20.02
C LEU A 98 0.17 19.22 -20.61
N SER A 99 -0.62 19.88 -19.79
CA SER A 99 -1.41 21.03 -20.23
C SER A 99 -0.47 22.18 -20.62
N PRO A 100 -0.86 23.09 -21.55
CA PRO A 100 -0.03 24.21 -21.90
C PRO A 100 0.37 25.12 -20.72
N SER A 101 -0.44 25.15 -19.65
CA SER A 101 -0.14 25.90 -18.43
C SER A 101 0.94 25.20 -17.56
N GLU A 102 1.02 23.88 -17.56
CA GLU A 102 2.06 23.13 -16.84
C GLU A 102 3.42 23.19 -17.54
N LEU A 103 3.43 23.47 -18.85
CA LEU A 103 4.66 23.75 -19.60
C LEU A 103 5.31 25.09 -19.21
N LEU A 104 4.51 26.03 -18.70
CA LEU A 104 4.97 27.34 -18.26
C LEU A 104 5.43 27.37 -16.80
N ASP A 105 4.88 26.48 -15.96
CA ASP A 105 5.18 26.41 -14.52
C ASP A 105 6.13 25.24 -14.21
N ARG A 106 7.35 25.30 -14.76
CA ARG A 106 8.41 24.31 -14.51
C ARG A 106 8.96 24.33 -13.08
N GLY A 107 8.24 24.91 -12.12
CA GLY A 107 8.71 25.09 -10.75
C GLY A 107 8.44 23.94 -9.78
N ALA A 108 7.39 23.13 -9.95
CA ALA A 108 7.11 21.98 -9.08
C ALA A 108 6.32 20.90 -9.83
N PRO A 109 6.91 19.72 -10.13
CA PRO A 109 6.12 18.61 -10.63
C PRO A 109 5.13 18.15 -9.54
N PRO A 110 3.87 17.81 -9.90
CA PRO A 110 2.96 17.19 -8.96
C PRO A 110 3.62 15.92 -8.39
N ALA A 111 3.55 15.74 -7.08
CA ALA A 111 4.18 14.63 -6.39
C ALA A 111 3.63 13.31 -6.96
N SER A 112 4.43 12.65 -7.79
CA SER A 112 4.07 11.32 -8.29
C SER A 112 4.03 10.32 -7.13
N PRO A 113 3.24 9.23 -7.21
CA PRO A 113 3.24 8.17 -6.21
C PRO A 113 4.65 7.64 -5.91
N ASP A 114 5.52 7.60 -6.92
CA ASP A 114 6.92 7.20 -6.75
C ASP A 114 7.72 8.25 -5.95
N GLN A 115 7.44 9.54 -6.10
CA GLN A 115 8.05 10.59 -5.27
C GLN A 115 7.53 10.52 -3.83
N TYR A 116 6.24 10.21 -3.66
CA TYR A 116 5.64 10.03 -2.36
C TYR A 116 6.29 8.84 -1.63
N LEU A 117 6.39 7.70 -2.29
CA LEU A 117 7.04 6.51 -1.76
C LEU A 117 8.56 6.70 -1.57
N ASN A 118 9.23 7.39 -2.49
CA ASN A 118 10.65 7.72 -2.35
C ASN A 118 10.90 8.70 -1.19
N ARG A 119 9.98 9.65 -0.96
CA ARG A 119 10.06 10.58 0.16
C ARG A 119 9.81 9.88 1.49
N ALA A 120 8.85 8.93 1.55
CA ALA A 120 8.62 8.08 2.71
C ALA A 120 9.84 7.17 2.97
N ASN A 121 10.41 6.58 1.92
CA ASN A 121 11.62 5.77 2.02
C ASN A 121 12.85 6.59 2.40
N SER A 122 12.98 7.80 1.84
CA SER A 122 14.07 8.74 2.20
C SER A 122 13.94 9.21 3.65
N TRP A 123 12.72 9.48 4.12
CA TRP A 123 12.47 9.80 5.52
C TRP A 123 12.82 8.62 6.43
N LEU A 124 12.34 7.41 6.11
CA LEU A 124 12.67 6.18 6.84
C LEU A 124 14.18 5.91 6.81
N SER A 125 14.84 6.13 5.68
CA SER A 125 16.28 5.94 5.53
C SER A 125 17.08 7.04 6.25
N GLY A 126 16.64 8.29 6.18
CA GLY A 126 17.27 9.42 6.87
C GLY A 126 17.14 9.35 8.40
N LYS A 127 16.03 8.79 8.88
CA LYS A 127 15.77 8.52 10.31
C LYS A 127 16.21 7.13 10.75
N LYS A 128 16.73 6.30 9.83
CA LYS A 128 17.25 4.96 10.13
C LYS A 128 18.30 5.01 11.24
N GLY A 129 19.17 6.00 11.25
CA GLY A 129 20.15 6.22 12.32
C GLY A 129 19.51 6.59 13.67
N ALA A 130 18.38 7.30 13.70
CA ALA A 130 17.63 7.58 14.91
C ALA A 130 16.82 6.36 15.36
N ALA A 131 16.12 5.72 14.43
CA ALA A 131 15.44 4.46 14.68
C ALA A 131 16.40 3.32 15.06
N GLU A 132 17.58 3.24 14.45
CA GLU A 132 18.64 2.30 14.84
C GLU A 132 19.24 2.61 16.20
N ARG A 133 19.29 3.87 16.64
CA ARG A 133 19.69 4.22 18.01
C ARG A 133 18.65 3.80 19.02
N LEU A 134 17.37 3.97 18.69
CA LEU A 134 16.24 3.51 19.50
C LEU A 134 16.18 1.97 19.60
N LEU A 135 16.64 1.31 18.55
CA LEU A 135 16.66 -0.15 18.43
C LEU A 135 18.02 -0.77 18.85
N LYS A 136 19.11 0.02 18.88
CA LYS A 136 20.46 -0.45 19.31
C LYS A 136 20.59 -0.78 20.79
N ASN A 137 19.64 -0.35 21.61
CA ASN A 137 19.50 -0.86 22.96
C ASN A 137 18.80 -2.22 23.02
N SER A 138 18.43 -2.78 21.87
CA SER A 138 17.81 -4.09 21.69
C SER A 138 18.81 -5.02 21.03
N SER A 139 18.98 -6.22 21.55
CA SER A 139 19.98 -7.20 21.14
C SER A 139 20.00 -7.49 19.63
N LYS A 140 21.18 -7.79 19.14
CA LYS A 140 21.72 -7.77 17.78
C LYS A 140 21.02 -8.58 16.68
N THR A 141 19.88 -9.25 16.87
CA THR A 141 19.48 -10.31 15.94
C THR A 141 18.32 -10.02 14.99
N ASP A 142 17.38 -9.12 15.29
CA ASP A 142 16.12 -9.08 14.53
C ASP A 142 15.75 -7.74 13.85
N VAL A 143 16.48 -6.69 14.11
CA VAL A 143 16.17 -5.35 13.59
C VAL A 143 16.41 -5.23 12.09
N LYS A 144 17.43 -5.93 11.58
CA LYS A 144 17.71 -6.01 10.14
C LYS A 144 16.57 -6.69 9.36
N GLY A 145 15.89 -7.66 9.98
CA GLY A 145 14.74 -8.34 9.40
C GLY A 145 13.48 -7.48 9.32
N PHE A 146 13.23 -6.63 10.33
CA PHE A 146 12.00 -5.85 10.40
C PHE A 146 12.01 -4.65 9.42
N PHE A 147 13.05 -3.83 9.44
CA PHE A 147 13.19 -2.73 8.47
C PHE A 147 13.55 -3.24 7.08
N GLY A 148 14.36 -4.30 6.96
CA GLY A 148 14.61 -4.99 5.71
C GLY A 148 13.35 -5.61 5.12
N GLY A 149 12.44 -6.13 5.94
CA GLY A 149 11.14 -6.67 5.51
C GLY A 149 10.18 -5.58 5.04
N LEU A 150 10.16 -4.42 5.69
CA LEU A 150 9.38 -3.26 5.26
C LEU A 150 9.99 -2.64 4.00
N GLU A 151 11.31 -2.46 3.99
CA GLU A 151 12.08 -1.96 2.83
C GLU A 151 12.03 -2.97 1.67
N THR A 152 12.13 -4.27 1.92
CA THR A 152 12.03 -5.32 0.90
C THR A 152 10.60 -5.45 0.38
N LYS A 153 9.57 -5.32 1.21
CA LYS A 153 8.17 -5.29 0.75
C LYS A 153 7.86 -4.03 -0.05
N LEU A 154 8.38 -2.88 0.33
CA LEU A 154 8.28 -1.63 -0.42
C LEU A 154 9.15 -1.68 -1.69
N ARG A 155 10.40 -2.17 -1.59
CA ARG A 155 11.33 -2.28 -2.70
C ARG A 155 10.98 -3.38 -3.69
N SER A 156 10.49 -4.54 -3.24
CA SER A 156 9.98 -5.60 -4.13
C SER A 156 8.68 -5.21 -4.82
N SER A 157 7.97 -4.19 -4.27
CA SER A 157 6.88 -3.50 -4.96
C SER A 157 7.35 -2.60 -6.09
N MET A 158 8.59 -2.15 -6.08
CA MET A 158 9.09 -1.03 -6.88
C MET A 158 10.30 -1.35 -7.75
N ALA A 159 10.99 -2.48 -7.56
CA ALA A 159 12.14 -2.82 -8.39
C ALA A 159 11.69 -3.34 -9.76
N PRO A 160 12.13 -2.73 -10.87
CA PRO A 160 12.07 -3.39 -12.16
C PRO A 160 13.03 -4.58 -12.09
N LYS A 161 12.51 -5.79 -12.31
CA LYS A 161 13.38 -6.93 -12.63
C LYS A 161 14.06 -6.61 -13.95
N THR A 162 15.35 -6.39 -13.93
CA THR A 162 16.21 -6.56 -15.10
C THR A 162 16.19 -8.06 -15.39
N GLU A 163 15.52 -8.46 -16.42
CA GLU A 163 15.72 -9.76 -17.04
C GLU A 163 16.99 -9.66 -17.88
N ASP A 164 18.06 -10.25 -17.38
CA ASP A 164 19.20 -10.67 -18.22
C ASP A 164 18.72 -11.83 -19.09
N GLY A 165 18.93 -11.73 -20.38
CA GLY A 165 18.62 -12.83 -21.26
C GLY A 165 18.81 -12.48 -22.74
N ASP A 166 20.02 -12.63 -23.16
CA ASP A 166 20.43 -13.13 -24.51
C ASP A 166 20.10 -12.29 -25.74
N SER A 167 21.15 -11.75 -26.29
CA SER A 167 21.21 -11.16 -27.63
C SER A 167 21.52 -12.24 -28.68
N PRO A 168 21.00 -12.14 -29.88
CA PRO A 168 21.77 -12.38 -31.08
C PRO A 168 21.72 -11.18 -32.06
N PRO A 169 22.57 -11.18 -33.14
CA PRO A 169 23.29 -10.00 -33.55
C PRO A 169 22.69 -9.19 -34.71
N GLU A 170 23.14 -7.97 -34.76
CA GLU A 170 23.22 -6.99 -35.85
C GLU A 170 22.57 -7.31 -37.20
N THR A 171 21.66 -6.43 -37.62
CA THR A 171 21.64 -5.96 -39.00
C THR A 171 21.44 -4.44 -39.03
N LYS A 172 22.46 -3.74 -39.54
CA LYS A 172 22.44 -2.33 -39.85
C LYS A 172 21.44 -2.08 -40.97
N ALA A 173 20.51 -1.17 -40.75
CA ALA A 173 19.83 -0.45 -41.81
C ALA A 173 19.69 1.02 -41.40
N THR A 174 20.49 1.83 -42.03
CA THR A 174 20.47 3.29 -42.01
C THR A 174 19.18 3.76 -42.69
N LEU A 175 18.37 4.52 -41.98
CA LEU A 175 17.41 5.44 -42.60
C LEU A 175 17.23 6.67 -41.70
N THR A 176 17.74 7.78 -42.23
CA THR A 176 17.52 9.15 -41.82
C THR A 176 16.05 9.50 -41.80
N GLY A 177 15.56 9.95 -40.68
CA GLY A 177 14.24 10.56 -40.53
C GLY A 177 14.19 11.26 -39.17
N CYS A 178 14.54 12.56 -39.15
CA CYS A 178 14.39 13.44 -38.00
C CYS A 178 12.89 13.62 -37.72
N GLU A 179 12.33 12.81 -36.85
CA GLU A 179 11.15 13.15 -36.08
C GLU A 179 11.59 13.28 -34.63
N ALA A 180 11.52 14.52 -34.12
CA ALA A 180 11.73 14.83 -32.72
C ALA A 180 10.75 14.01 -31.90
N ALA A 181 11.20 12.86 -31.39
CA ALA A 181 10.51 12.10 -30.37
C ALA A 181 10.38 13.02 -29.14
N ARG A 182 9.22 13.64 -28.99
CA ARG A 182 8.83 14.31 -27.74
C ARG A 182 8.92 13.22 -26.66
N ASP A 183 9.84 13.38 -25.74
CA ASP A 183 9.93 12.57 -24.53
C ASP A 183 8.60 12.68 -23.77
N GLN A 184 7.67 11.78 -24.07
CA GLN A 184 6.44 11.62 -23.31
C GLN A 184 6.83 10.92 -22.01
N LYS A 185 6.89 11.70 -20.95
CA LYS A 185 7.10 11.18 -19.60
C LYS A 185 5.98 10.19 -19.28
N VAL A 186 6.33 8.91 -19.21
CA VAL A 186 5.41 7.84 -18.86
C VAL A 186 5.32 7.78 -17.34
N GLU A 187 4.14 7.98 -16.79
CA GLU A 187 3.90 7.98 -15.35
C GLU A 187 3.12 6.73 -14.92
N LYS A 188 3.48 6.17 -13.75
CA LYS A 188 2.72 5.08 -13.14
C LYS A 188 1.48 5.64 -12.45
N VAL A 189 0.32 5.25 -12.92
CA VAL A 189 -0.97 5.61 -12.33
C VAL A 189 -1.47 4.42 -11.50
N TYR A 190 -1.60 4.61 -10.19
CA TYR A 190 -2.03 3.58 -9.26
C TYR A 190 -3.54 3.65 -8.99
N LEU A 191 -4.16 2.51 -8.62
CA LEU A 191 -5.59 2.44 -8.34
C LEU A 191 -6.06 3.42 -7.26
N TYR A 192 -5.22 3.67 -6.24
CA TYR A 192 -5.61 4.55 -5.13
C TYR A 192 -5.96 5.96 -5.61
N THR A 193 -5.35 6.47 -6.69
CA THR A 193 -5.63 7.82 -7.22
C THR A 193 -7.08 7.98 -7.67
N HIS A 194 -7.71 6.90 -8.17
CA HIS A 194 -9.09 6.86 -8.64
C HIS A 194 -10.08 6.43 -7.55
N LEU A 195 -9.60 5.93 -6.42
CA LEU A 195 -10.43 5.37 -5.34
C LEU A 195 -10.41 6.23 -4.06
N ARG A 196 -9.77 7.41 -4.08
CA ARG A 196 -9.68 8.31 -2.93
C ARG A 196 -11.03 8.69 -2.33
N GLN A 197 -12.05 8.84 -3.18
CA GLN A 197 -13.39 9.30 -2.78
C GLN A 197 -14.28 8.19 -2.20
N GLN A 198 -13.77 6.97 -2.04
CA GLN A 198 -14.57 5.90 -1.47
C GLN A 198 -14.91 6.17 0.00
N PRO A 199 -16.19 6.10 0.40
CA PRO A 199 -16.65 6.51 1.73
C PRO A 199 -16.01 5.70 2.86
N ILE A 200 -15.59 4.47 2.59
CA ILE A 200 -14.95 3.62 3.59
C ILE A 200 -13.64 4.22 4.14
N TRP A 201 -12.91 4.99 3.33
CA TRP A 201 -11.67 5.64 3.76
C TRP A 201 -11.92 6.77 4.77
N HIS A 202 -13.11 7.34 4.79
CA HIS A 202 -13.47 8.38 5.76
C HIS A 202 -14.03 7.80 7.07
N SER A 203 -14.12 6.48 7.19
CA SER A 203 -14.55 5.78 8.39
C SER A 203 -13.38 5.46 9.32
N LEU A 204 -13.30 6.13 10.47
CA LEU A 204 -12.32 5.76 11.50
C LEU A 204 -12.51 4.33 12.04
N ARG A 205 -13.72 3.79 11.96
CA ARG A 205 -14.00 2.38 12.33
C ARG A 205 -13.19 1.44 11.43
N PHE A 206 -13.18 1.71 10.13
CA PHE A 206 -12.37 0.94 9.18
C PHE A 206 -10.89 0.99 9.54
N TRP A 207 -10.32 2.18 9.74
CA TRP A 207 -8.89 2.33 10.04
C TRP A 207 -8.50 1.65 11.35
N ASN A 208 -9.32 1.77 12.39
CA ASN A 208 -9.10 1.07 13.65
C ASN A 208 -9.11 -0.45 13.47
N ALA A 209 -10.14 -1.00 12.83
CA ALA A 209 -10.26 -2.43 12.62
C ALA A 209 -9.12 -2.98 11.75
N ALA A 210 -8.78 -2.28 10.66
CA ALA A 210 -7.71 -2.65 9.75
C ALA A 210 -6.33 -2.62 10.43
N PHE A 211 -6.09 -1.62 11.29
CA PHE A 211 -4.85 -1.52 12.06
C PHE A 211 -4.71 -2.67 13.05
N PHE A 212 -5.74 -2.94 13.87
CA PHE A 212 -5.72 -4.05 14.81
C PHE A 212 -5.48 -5.39 14.12
N ASP A 213 -6.17 -5.63 13.02
CA ASP A 213 -5.98 -6.86 12.25
C ASP A 213 -4.56 -6.95 11.66
N ALA A 214 -4.00 -5.84 11.18
CA ALA A 214 -2.62 -5.81 10.68
C ALA A 214 -1.60 -6.13 11.76
N VAL A 215 -1.70 -5.50 12.94
CA VAL A 215 -0.84 -5.80 14.09
C VAL A 215 -0.99 -7.26 14.52
N HIS A 216 -2.21 -7.76 14.62
CA HIS A 216 -2.48 -9.14 14.99
C HIS A 216 -1.92 -10.15 13.99
N CYS A 217 -2.03 -9.88 12.69
CA CYS A 217 -1.45 -10.72 11.64
C CYS A 217 0.09 -10.74 11.72
N GLU A 218 0.74 -9.62 12.02
CA GLU A 218 2.20 -9.59 12.20
C GLU A 218 2.63 -10.35 13.46
N ARG A 219 1.91 -10.20 14.57
CA ARG A 219 2.16 -10.97 15.79
C ARG A 219 1.99 -12.46 15.59
N LYS A 220 0.98 -12.90 14.85
CA LYS A 220 0.75 -14.32 14.53
C LYS A 220 1.86 -14.98 13.71
N LYS A 221 2.65 -14.24 12.99
CA LYS A 221 3.82 -14.77 12.26
C LYS A 221 4.92 -15.26 13.20
N ARG A 222 4.88 -14.85 14.45
CA ARG A 222 5.77 -15.30 15.54
C ARG A 222 5.00 -16.29 16.38
N SER A 223 5.62 -17.41 16.72
CA SER A 223 5.06 -18.32 17.70
C SER A 223 5.05 -17.62 19.06
N PRO A 224 3.88 -17.32 19.65
CA PRO A 224 3.86 -16.73 20.98
C PRO A 224 4.53 -17.70 21.95
N PRO A 225 5.30 -17.22 22.91
CA PRO A 225 5.83 -18.10 23.95
C PRO A 225 4.66 -18.74 24.69
N THR A 226 4.73 -20.05 24.91
CA THR A 226 3.76 -20.75 25.77
C THR A 226 3.82 -20.15 27.18
N ARG A 227 2.75 -20.28 27.95
CA ARG A 227 2.72 -19.83 29.36
C ARG A 227 3.90 -20.40 30.15
N GLU A 228 4.21 -21.66 29.93
CA GLU A 228 5.33 -22.36 30.55
C GLU A 228 6.66 -21.72 30.16
N LYS A 229 6.89 -21.50 28.87
CA LYS A 229 8.09 -20.81 28.36
C LYS A 229 8.20 -19.39 28.91
N TRP A 230 7.09 -18.62 28.97
CA TRP A 230 7.05 -17.29 29.51
C TRP A 230 7.46 -17.24 30.98
N CYS A 231 7.03 -18.21 31.80
CA CYS A 231 7.40 -18.28 33.22
C CYS A 231 8.89 -18.53 33.42
N HIS A 232 9.55 -19.21 32.49
CA HIS A 232 10.99 -19.50 32.54
C HIS A 232 11.88 -18.48 31.81
N MET A 233 11.29 -17.52 31.11
CA MET A 233 12.03 -16.44 30.44
C MET A 233 12.67 -15.49 31.47
N THR A 234 13.88 -15.07 31.17
CA THR A 234 14.55 -14.00 31.91
C THR A 234 13.80 -12.67 31.75
N GLN A 235 14.07 -11.68 32.59
CA GLN A 235 13.48 -10.36 32.46
C GLN A 235 13.90 -9.70 31.13
N GLU A 236 15.14 -9.89 30.71
CA GLU A 236 15.66 -9.37 29.44
C GLU A 236 14.91 -9.96 28.21
N GLU A 237 14.65 -11.26 28.22
CA GLU A 237 13.86 -11.92 27.17
C GLU A 237 12.41 -11.44 27.12
N LYS A 238 11.81 -11.17 28.28
CA LYS A 238 10.46 -10.58 28.37
C LYS A 238 10.44 -9.17 27.83
N ASP A 239 11.42 -8.36 28.18
CA ASP A 239 11.56 -6.98 27.71
C ASP A 239 11.80 -6.93 26.20
N ASP A 240 12.55 -7.86 25.64
CA ASP A 240 12.74 -8.03 24.20
C ASP A 240 11.43 -8.39 23.49
N SER A 241 10.61 -9.24 24.11
CA SER A 241 9.30 -9.59 23.56
C SER A 241 8.36 -8.38 23.51
N TYR A 242 8.32 -7.57 24.59
CA TYR A 242 7.53 -6.33 24.61
C TYR A 242 8.01 -5.31 23.58
N ARG A 243 9.32 -5.06 23.50
CA ARG A 243 9.90 -4.17 22.48
C ARG A 243 9.59 -4.59 21.07
N THR A 244 9.54 -5.88 20.82
CA THR A 244 9.15 -6.41 19.52
C THR A 244 7.70 -6.07 19.19
N ASP A 245 6.80 -6.18 20.13
CA ASP A 245 5.39 -5.83 19.94
C ASP A 245 5.18 -4.33 19.71
N GLU A 246 5.92 -3.49 20.43
CA GLU A 246 5.96 -2.04 20.21
C GLU A 246 6.47 -1.68 18.82
N ASN A 247 7.53 -2.35 18.35
CA ASN A 247 8.07 -2.14 17.01
C ASN A 247 7.10 -2.57 15.90
N ILE A 248 6.32 -3.63 16.11
CA ILE A 248 5.25 -4.01 15.18
C ILE A 248 4.19 -2.90 15.12
N ALA A 249 3.73 -2.41 16.26
CA ALA A 249 2.74 -1.34 16.32
C ALA A 249 3.26 -0.05 15.65
N PHE A 250 4.51 0.34 15.94
CA PHE A 250 5.17 1.49 15.35
C PHE A 250 5.24 1.41 13.82
N GLY A 251 5.69 0.29 13.27
CA GLY A 251 5.79 0.09 11.82
C GLY A 251 4.43 0.07 11.12
N GLN A 252 3.42 -0.54 11.75
CA GLN A 252 2.06 -0.53 11.22
C GLN A 252 1.47 0.89 11.26
N LEU A 253 1.67 1.66 12.34
CA LEU A 253 1.20 3.04 12.44
C LEU A 253 1.83 3.94 11.36
N GLY A 254 3.12 3.79 11.08
CA GLY A 254 3.76 4.50 9.98
C GLY A 254 3.11 4.20 8.63
N THR A 255 2.83 2.94 8.35
CA THR A 255 2.15 2.52 7.12
C THR A 255 0.72 3.04 7.04
N PHE A 256 -0.04 2.96 8.14
CA PHE A 256 -1.44 3.35 8.15
C PHE A 256 -1.62 4.86 8.02
N THR A 257 -0.84 5.66 8.75
CA THR A 257 -0.89 7.13 8.62
C THR A 257 -0.48 7.61 7.24
N HIS A 258 0.51 6.95 6.62
CA HIS A 258 0.87 7.18 5.23
C HIS A 258 -0.31 6.89 4.28
N ASN A 259 -0.95 5.72 4.39
CA ASN A 259 -2.08 5.35 3.55
C ASN A 259 -3.27 6.30 3.74
N MET A 260 -3.56 6.72 4.98
CA MET A 260 -4.61 7.69 5.29
C MET A 260 -4.39 9.00 4.52
N LEU A 261 -3.17 9.56 4.57
CA LEU A 261 -2.82 10.77 3.84
C LEU A 261 -2.93 10.57 2.32
N ALA A 262 -2.46 9.43 1.80
CA ALA A 262 -2.56 9.11 0.37
C ALA A 262 -4.01 9.01 -0.13
N PHE A 263 -4.93 8.53 0.71
CA PHE A 263 -6.36 8.55 0.43
C PHE A 263 -7.04 9.92 0.68
N GLY A 264 -6.26 10.94 1.03
CA GLY A 264 -6.75 12.31 1.16
C GLY A 264 -7.39 12.65 2.50
N LEU A 265 -7.15 11.85 3.55
CA LEU A 265 -7.59 12.19 4.89
C LEU A 265 -6.78 13.39 5.43
N SER A 266 -7.44 14.24 6.22
CA SER A 266 -6.79 15.41 6.78
C SER A 266 -5.67 15.04 7.75
N GLN A 267 -4.65 15.89 7.79
CA GLN A 267 -3.54 15.77 8.75
C GLN A 267 -4.04 15.66 10.20
N LYS A 268 -5.08 16.45 10.56
CA LYS A 268 -5.70 16.38 11.87
C LYS A 268 -6.22 15.00 12.20
N LEU A 269 -6.97 14.39 11.27
CA LEU A 269 -7.53 13.05 11.45
C LEU A 269 -6.44 11.98 11.60
N CYS A 270 -5.35 12.09 10.82
CA CYS A 270 -4.21 11.20 10.93
C CYS A 270 -3.49 11.34 12.29
N ARG A 271 -3.36 12.57 12.81
CA ARG A 271 -2.81 12.81 14.16
C ARG A 271 -3.70 12.25 15.26
N ASP A 272 -5.00 12.46 15.17
CA ASP A 272 -5.98 11.94 16.15
C ASP A 272 -5.96 10.41 16.18
N PHE A 273 -5.89 9.78 15.00
CA PHE A 273 -5.70 8.33 14.87
C PHE A 273 -4.38 7.89 15.51
N LEU A 274 -3.26 8.52 15.14
CA LEU A 274 -1.95 8.23 15.70
C LEU A 274 -1.95 8.33 17.23
N LYS A 275 -2.45 9.43 17.78
CA LYS A 275 -2.51 9.67 19.23
C LYS A 275 -3.24 8.54 19.96
N LYS A 276 -4.38 8.13 19.44
CA LYS A 276 -5.18 7.05 20.03
C LYS A 276 -4.46 5.71 19.94
N GLN A 277 -3.94 5.37 18.79
CA GLN A 277 -3.34 4.05 18.55
C GLN A 277 -1.93 3.92 19.17
N ALA A 278 -1.19 5.01 19.32
CA ALA A 278 0.10 5.02 19.98
C ALA A 278 0.01 4.59 21.46
N VAL A 279 -1.03 5.05 22.16
CA VAL A 279 -1.30 4.62 23.55
C VAL A 279 -1.58 3.11 23.61
N ILE A 280 -2.42 2.60 22.72
CA ILE A 280 -2.78 1.18 22.65
C ILE A 280 -1.57 0.31 22.24
N GLY A 281 -0.73 0.83 21.35
CA GLY A 281 0.49 0.17 20.87
C GLY A 281 1.69 0.34 21.80
N SER A 282 1.53 1.02 22.94
CA SER A 282 2.60 1.30 23.92
C SER A 282 3.82 1.98 23.31
N LEU A 283 3.63 2.88 22.34
CA LEU A 283 4.72 3.63 21.73
C LEU A 283 5.37 4.55 22.74
N ASN A 284 6.69 4.60 22.72
CA ASN A 284 7.43 5.59 23.50
C ASN A 284 7.35 6.99 22.85
N GLU A 285 7.80 8.01 23.59
CA GLU A 285 7.70 9.41 23.15
C GLU A 285 8.48 9.69 21.86
N GLU A 286 9.65 9.08 21.70
CA GLU A 286 10.46 9.25 20.48
C GLU A 286 9.80 8.63 19.25
N GLN A 287 9.24 7.43 19.38
CA GLN A 287 8.48 6.78 18.30
C GLN A 287 7.25 7.60 17.91
N TYR A 288 6.51 8.12 18.89
CA TYR A 288 5.37 8.98 18.65
C TYR A 288 5.76 10.28 17.94
N LYS A 289 6.84 10.92 18.38
CA LYS A 289 7.37 12.14 17.75
C LYS A 289 7.78 11.89 16.31
N LEU A 290 8.50 10.80 16.03
CA LEU A 290 8.90 10.42 14.68
C LEU A 290 7.71 10.24 13.73
N LEU A 291 6.64 9.59 14.19
CA LEU A 291 5.43 9.42 13.37
C LEU A 291 4.68 10.74 13.18
N THR A 292 4.69 11.63 14.18
CA THR A 292 4.10 12.97 14.05
C THR A 292 4.84 13.80 13.00
N GLU A 293 6.18 13.82 13.05
CA GLU A 293 7.02 14.48 12.05
C GLU A 293 6.80 13.89 10.64
N HIS A 294 6.60 12.57 10.56
CA HIS A 294 6.27 11.91 9.30
C HIS A 294 4.96 12.43 8.71
N ILE A 295 3.89 12.49 9.51
CA ILE A 295 2.59 13.01 9.09
C ILE A 295 2.73 14.46 8.59
N GLU A 296 3.49 15.30 9.31
CA GLU A 296 3.73 16.71 8.93
C GLU A 296 4.47 16.82 7.60
N THR A 297 5.55 16.07 7.45
CA THR A 297 6.36 16.05 6.23
C THR A 297 5.55 15.61 5.01
N MET A 298 4.71 14.59 5.19
CA MET A 298 3.90 14.05 4.11
C MET A 298 2.73 14.98 3.76
N ALA A 299 2.09 15.61 4.76
CA ALA A 299 1.02 16.57 4.53
C ALA A 299 1.50 17.86 3.87
N ALA A 300 2.74 18.29 4.11
CA ALA A 300 3.34 19.45 3.44
C ALA A 300 3.71 19.16 1.96
N ALA A 301 3.69 17.90 1.55
CA ALA A 301 4.00 17.48 0.19
C ALA A 301 2.75 17.37 -0.71
N HIS A 302 1.55 17.53 -0.15
CA HIS A 302 0.24 17.52 -0.81
C HIS A 302 -0.40 18.89 -0.86
#